data_55cd809a70edcb4ca060b5797a93b1f8
#
_entry.id   55cd809a70edcb4ca060b5797a93b1f8
#
_cell.length_a   1.000
_cell.length_b   1.000
_cell.length_c   1.000
_cell.angle_alpha   90.00
_cell.angle_beta   90.00
_cell.angle_gamma   90.00
#
_symmetry.space_group_name_H-M   'P 1'
#
loop_
_entity.id
_entity.type
_entity.pdbx_description
1 polymer ?
#
loop_
_entity_poly.entity_id
_entity_poly.type
_entity_poly.pdbx_seq_one_letter_code
_entity_poly.pdbx_strand_id
1 'polypeptide(L)' 'MAMVKKVYKMEDLDCANCARKMQDAICKLEGVSSCDINFMMQKMTLEFDDAEESKIVKSVKKCVKKIEPDCTVLFD' A
#
# COMPACT_ATOMS: atom_id res chain seq x y z
N MET A 1 -8.90 -11.75 -15.49
CA MET A 1 -8.29 -10.54 -14.94
C MET A 1 -9.37 -9.61 -14.42
N ALA A 2 -9.38 -9.42 -13.12
CA ALA A 2 -10.38 -8.55 -12.50
C ALA A 2 -9.66 -7.57 -11.57
N MET A 3 -9.94 -6.29 -11.78
CA MET A 3 -9.44 -5.26 -10.90
C MET A 3 -10.29 -5.23 -9.64
N VAL A 4 -9.63 -5.28 -8.50
CA VAL A 4 -10.30 -5.20 -7.20
C VAL A 4 -9.77 -4.02 -6.43
N LYS A 5 -10.63 -3.45 -5.61
CA LYS A 5 -10.29 -2.31 -4.76
C LYS A 5 -10.42 -2.76 -3.31
N LYS A 6 -9.34 -2.66 -2.58
CA LYS A 6 -9.33 -3.05 -1.17
C LYS A 6 -8.75 -1.95 -0.31
N VAL A 7 -9.27 -1.84 0.91
CA VAL A 7 -8.78 -0.87 1.89
C VAL A 7 -8.10 -1.64 3.01
N TYR A 8 -6.87 -1.25 3.30
CA TYR A 8 -6.08 -1.87 4.36
C TYR A 8 -5.79 -0.85 5.44
N LYS A 9 -5.85 -1.29 6.69
CA LYS A 9 -5.49 -0.47 7.81
C LYS A 9 -3.99 -0.39 7.95
N MET A 10 -3.49 0.79 8.32
CA MET A 10 -2.06 0.98 8.58
C MET A 10 -1.88 1.38 10.03
N GLU A 11 -0.74 1.01 10.61
CA GLU A 11 -0.40 1.38 11.98
C GLU A 11 0.94 2.08 12.02
N ASP A 12 1.08 3.03 12.95
CA ASP A 12 2.32 3.76 13.18
C ASP A 12 2.82 4.54 11.96
N LEU A 13 1.89 5.05 11.17
CA LEU A 13 2.21 5.94 10.07
C LEU A 13 2.24 7.37 10.60
N ASP A 14 3.42 7.84 10.95
CA ASP A 14 3.61 9.13 11.61
C ASP A 14 4.10 10.25 10.72
N CYS A 15 4.39 9.95 9.46
CA CYS A 15 5.01 10.93 8.57
C CYS A 15 4.20 11.07 7.27
N ALA A 16 3.70 12.26 7.00
CA ALA A 16 2.95 12.52 5.78
C ALA A 16 3.83 12.37 4.54
N ASN A 17 5.09 12.77 4.62
CA ASN A 17 6.03 12.60 3.52
C ASN A 17 6.29 11.13 3.23
N CYS A 18 6.38 10.32 4.27
CA CYS A 18 6.56 8.88 4.13
C CYS A 18 5.35 8.25 3.45
N ALA A 19 4.15 8.69 3.82
CA ALA A 19 2.92 8.22 3.18
C ALA A 19 2.94 8.50 1.68
N ARG A 20 3.38 9.67 1.29
CA ARG A 20 3.51 10.05 -0.11
C ARG A 20 4.51 9.18 -0.86
N LYS A 21 5.67 8.95 -0.24
CA LYS A 21 6.71 8.11 -0.83
C LYS A 21 6.22 6.68 -1.02
N MET A 22 5.53 6.15 -0.02
CA MET A 22 4.93 4.82 -0.10
C MET A 22 3.91 4.74 -1.23
N GLN A 23 3.02 5.72 -1.31
CA GLN A 23 2.01 5.79 -2.35
C GLN A 23 2.64 5.79 -3.74
N ASP A 24 3.65 6.63 -3.92
CA ASP A 24 4.38 6.73 -5.19
C ASP A 24 5.02 5.40 -5.56
N ALA A 25 5.73 4.79 -4.62
CA ALA A 25 6.43 3.53 -4.86
C ALA A 25 5.44 2.40 -5.17
N ILE A 26 4.35 2.33 -4.44
CA ILE A 26 3.34 1.28 -4.63
C ILE A 26 2.62 1.46 -5.98
N CYS A 27 2.33 2.69 -6.37
CA CYS A 27 1.69 2.96 -7.66
C CYS A 27 2.54 2.52 -8.85
N LYS A 28 3.84 2.41 -8.66
CA LYS A 28 4.76 1.97 -9.71
C LYS A 28 4.89 0.47 -9.83
N LEU A 29 4.30 -0.28 -8.91
CA LEU A 29 4.36 -1.74 -8.94
C LEU A 29 3.50 -2.28 -10.07
N GLU A 30 3.99 -3.34 -10.71
CA GLU A 30 3.22 -4.04 -11.74
C GLU A 30 1.96 -4.64 -11.13
N GLY A 31 0.85 -4.49 -11.84
CA GLY A 31 -0.43 -5.01 -11.38
C GLY A 31 -1.21 -4.04 -10.52
N VAL A 32 -0.59 -2.96 -10.05
CA VAL A 32 -1.27 -1.94 -9.26
C VAL A 32 -1.80 -0.85 -10.18
N SER A 33 -3.12 -0.65 -10.17
CA SER A 33 -3.74 0.39 -10.96
C SER A 33 -3.69 1.74 -10.25
N SER A 34 -3.97 1.73 -8.95
CA SER A 34 -3.91 2.95 -8.16
C SER A 34 -3.66 2.63 -6.69
N CYS A 35 -3.15 3.61 -5.98
CA CYS A 35 -2.91 3.50 -4.56
C CYS A 35 -3.14 4.87 -3.93
N ASP A 36 -3.91 4.89 -2.87
CA ASP A 36 -4.18 6.12 -2.13
C ASP A 36 -3.97 5.84 -0.64
N ILE A 37 -3.00 6.54 -0.05
CA ILE A 37 -2.71 6.38 1.36
C ILE A 37 -3.24 7.60 2.10
N ASN A 38 -4.18 7.37 3.01
CA ASN A 38 -4.74 8.43 3.83
C ASN A 38 -3.99 8.47 5.17
N PHE A 39 -3.14 9.47 5.32
CA PHE A 39 -2.34 9.65 6.52
C PHE A 39 -3.20 9.91 7.76
N MET A 40 -4.23 10.73 7.59
CA MET A 40 -5.09 11.10 8.71
C MET A 40 -5.88 9.93 9.27
N MET A 41 -6.34 9.05 8.39
CA MET A 41 -7.14 7.89 8.80
C MET A 41 -6.32 6.62 8.94
N GLN A 42 -5.04 6.68 8.60
CA GLN A 42 -4.16 5.51 8.66
C GLN A 42 -4.71 4.34 7.85
N LYS A 43 -5.10 4.63 6.61
CA LYS A 43 -5.66 3.63 5.71
C LYS A 43 -5.04 3.74 4.34
N MET A 44 -4.94 2.60 3.67
CA MET A 44 -4.44 2.54 2.30
C MET A 44 -5.50 1.90 1.41
N THR A 45 -5.91 2.62 0.38
CA THR A 45 -6.82 2.09 -0.63
C THR A 45 -5.98 1.64 -1.81
N LEU A 46 -6.09 0.38 -2.16
CA LEU A 46 -5.28 -0.22 -3.20
C LEU A 46 -6.18 -0.83 -4.27
N GLU A 47 -5.93 -0.46 -5.52
CA GLU A 47 -6.65 -1.02 -6.65
C GLU A 47 -5.65 -1.78 -7.52
N PHE A 48 -5.88 -3.06 -7.68
CA PHE A 48 -4.92 -3.94 -8.34
C PHE A 48 -5.62 -5.13 -9.01
N ASP A 49 -4.84 -5.86 -9.81
CA ASP A 49 -5.31 -7.07 -10.47
C ASP A 49 -5.34 -8.22 -9.45
N ASP A 50 -6.51 -8.81 -9.28
CA ASP A 50 -6.75 -9.90 -8.35
C ASP A 50 -5.81 -11.10 -8.58
N ALA A 51 -5.45 -11.35 -9.83
CA ALA A 51 -4.54 -12.44 -10.18
C ALA A 51 -3.14 -12.26 -9.60
N GLU A 52 -2.75 -11.03 -9.31
CA GLU A 52 -1.42 -10.69 -8.81
C GLU A 52 -1.42 -10.32 -7.31
N GLU A 53 -2.50 -10.62 -6.61
CA GLU A 53 -2.67 -10.20 -5.22
C GLU A 53 -1.51 -10.58 -4.32
N SER A 54 -1.09 -11.84 -4.35
CA SER A 54 0.00 -12.32 -3.49
C SER A 54 1.31 -11.57 -3.72
N LYS A 55 1.65 -11.36 -5.00
CA LYS A 55 2.85 -10.63 -5.37
C LYS A 55 2.78 -9.18 -4.93
N ILE A 56 1.64 -8.56 -5.16
CA ILE A 56 1.42 -7.16 -4.84
C ILE A 56 1.50 -6.94 -3.33
N VAL A 57 0.85 -7.79 -2.55
CA VAL A 57 0.88 -7.70 -1.09
C VAL A 57 2.31 -7.78 -0.57
N LYS A 58 3.09 -8.73 -1.08
CA LYS A 58 4.50 -8.87 -0.67
C LYS A 58 5.31 -7.64 -1.04
N SER A 59 5.11 -7.13 -2.26
CA SER A 59 5.83 -5.94 -2.72
C SER A 59 5.45 -4.71 -1.92
N VAL A 60 4.17 -4.56 -1.60
CA VAL A 60 3.69 -3.44 -0.78
C VAL A 60 4.33 -3.49 0.61
N LYS A 61 4.37 -4.67 1.22
CA LYS A 61 5.01 -4.83 2.53
C LYS A 61 6.47 -4.40 2.49
N LYS A 62 7.19 -4.80 1.45
CA LYS A 62 8.60 -4.44 1.29
C LYS A 62 8.78 -2.95 1.12
N CYS A 63 7.93 -2.31 0.31
CA CYS A 63 7.99 -0.87 0.10
C CYS A 63 7.75 -0.10 1.40
N VAL A 64 6.74 -0.51 2.14
CA VAL A 64 6.40 0.14 3.42
C VAL A 64 7.56 0.00 4.40
N LYS A 65 8.09 -1.22 4.57
CA LYS A 65 9.19 -1.47 5.48
C LYS A 65 10.47 -0.73 5.09
N LYS A 66 10.69 -0.55 3.79
CA LYS A 66 11.88 0.14 3.29
C LYS A 66 11.82 1.63 3.58
N ILE A 67 10.64 2.23 3.44
CA ILE A 67 10.46 3.67 3.62
C ILE A 67 10.26 4.02 5.10
N GLU A 68 9.44 3.23 5.78
CA GLU A 68 9.12 3.45 7.19
C GLU A 68 9.09 2.11 7.91
N PRO A 69 10.23 1.66 8.48
CA PRO A 69 10.29 0.35 9.15
C PRO A 69 9.32 0.17 10.30
N ASP A 70 8.93 1.26 10.94
CA ASP A 70 8.01 1.21 12.09
C ASP A 70 6.54 1.10 11.67
N CYS A 71 6.25 1.38 10.41
CA CYS A 71 4.89 1.33 9.92
C CYS A 71 4.48 -0.09 9.55
N THR A 72 3.25 -0.45 9.88
CA THR A 72 2.71 -1.77 9.58
C THR A 72 1.42 -1.64 8.79
N VAL A 73 1.26 -2.49 7.78
CA VAL A 73 0.02 -2.58 7.01
C VAL A 73 -0.65 -3.88 7.37
N LEU A 74 -1.92 -3.80 7.73
CA LEU A 74 -2.70 -4.99 8.10
C LEU A 74 -3.42 -5.54 6.88
N PHE A 75 -2.91 -6.64 6.38
CA PHE A 75 -3.52 -7.34 5.23
C PHE A 75 -4.36 -8.51 5.74
N ASP A 76 -5.62 -8.30 5.88
CA ASP A 76 -6.54 -9.35 6.31
C ASP A 76 -7.27 -9.97 5.14
#